data_df18562ff9c06f9867acf04acbe866a3
#
_entry.id   df18562ff9c06f9867acf04acbe866a3
#
_cell.length_a   1.000
_cell.length_b   1.000
_cell.length_c   1.000
_cell.angle_alpha   90.00
_cell.angle_beta   90.00
_cell.angle_gamma   90.00
#
_symmetry.space_group_name_H-M   'P 1'
#
loop_
_entity.id
_entity.type
_entity.pdbx_description
1 polymer ?
#
loop_
_entity_poly.entity_id
_entity_poly.type
_entity_poly.pdbx_seq_one_letter_code
_entity_poly.pdbx_strand_id
1 'polypeptide(L)'
;MDQNLGIGRLHVVELGFNTTRMLFTFGNLAAIAIDALADLSDGSKLALTAAVVILNISCVLSFDAELKIYAALTKDAGDENSAYAKNGKETPWGVFRIFCLLICVVAAVTQVMAINA
;
A
#
# COMPACT_ATOMS: atom_id res chain seq x y z
N MET A 1 -26.88 -6.16 1.38
CA MET A 1 -26.38 -5.08 0.48
C MET A 1 -26.73 -5.43 -0.95
N ASP A 2 -27.13 -4.45 -1.74
CA ASP A 2 -27.36 -4.63 -3.18
C ASP A 2 -26.07 -5.08 -3.87
N GLN A 3 -26.16 -6.13 -4.68
CA GLN A 3 -25.03 -6.69 -5.39
C GLN A 3 -24.34 -5.67 -6.30
N ASN A 4 -25.10 -4.87 -7.06
CA ASN A 4 -24.55 -3.85 -7.94
C ASN A 4 -23.83 -2.74 -7.17
N LEU A 5 -24.37 -2.34 -6.03
CA LEU A 5 -23.74 -1.38 -5.14
C LEU A 5 -22.44 -1.92 -4.54
N GLY A 6 -22.45 -3.21 -4.15
CA GLY A 6 -21.28 -3.90 -3.64
C GLY A 6 -20.16 -3.98 -4.66
N ILE A 7 -20.46 -4.32 -5.90
CA ILE A 7 -19.49 -4.37 -7.00
C ILE A 7 -18.91 -2.98 -7.27
N GLY A 8 -19.74 -1.93 -7.29
CA GLY A 8 -19.29 -0.56 -7.47
C GLY A 8 -18.33 -0.10 -6.37
N ARG A 9 -18.64 -0.40 -5.11
CA ARG A 9 -17.78 -0.10 -3.97
C ARG A 9 -16.45 -0.85 -4.05
N LEU A 10 -16.51 -2.14 -4.41
CA LEU A 10 -15.31 -2.95 -4.60
C LEU A 10 -14.40 -2.34 -5.66
N HIS A 11 -14.97 -1.89 -6.78
CA HIS A 11 -14.20 -1.28 -7.86
C HIS A 11 -13.48 0.00 -7.42
N VAL A 12 -14.16 0.86 -6.64
CA VAL A 12 -13.54 2.08 -6.08
C VAL A 12 -12.39 1.74 -5.16
N VAL A 13 -12.53 0.74 -4.30
CA VAL A 13 -11.47 0.30 -3.39
C VAL A 13 -10.29 -0.28 -4.18
N GLU A 14 -10.54 -1.06 -5.23
CA GLU A 14 -9.50 -1.58 -6.11
C GLU A 14 -8.69 -0.47 -6.78
N LEU A 15 -9.35 0.57 -7.25
CA LEU A 15 -8.67 1.74 -7.83
C LEU A 15 -7.76 2.42 -6.80
N GLY A 16 -8.24 2.60 -5.58
CA GLY A 16 -7.46 3.18 -4.50
C GLY A 16 -6.25 2.30 -4.15
N PHE A 17 -6.46 1.00 -4.00
CA PHE A 17 -5.39 0.05 -3.69
C PHE A 17 -4.33 0.01 -4.79
N ASN A 18 -4.74 -0.04 -6.05
CA ASN A 18 -3.82 -0.03 -7.18
C ASN A 18 -3.04 1.28 -7.25
N THR A 19 -3.68 2.41 -6.99
CA THR A 19 -3.01 3.72 -6.93
C THR A 19 -1.94 3.74 -5.85
N THR A 20 -2.26 3.28 -4.65
CA THR A 20 -1.29 3.20 -3.54
C THR A 20 -0.13 2.27 -3.88
N ARG A 21 -0.42 1.12 -4.50
CA ARG A 21 0.61 0.18 -4.93
C ARG A 21 1.55 0.79 -5.96
N MET A 22 1.01 1.56 -6.91
CA MET A 22 1.83 2.27 -7.91
C MET A 22 2.68 3.35 -7.26
N LEU A 23 2.13 4.13 -6.34
CA LEU A 23 2.87 5.14 -5.59
C LEU A 23 4.00 4.51 -4.77
N PHE A 24 3.71 3.40 -4.10
CA PHE A 24 4.71 2.65 -3.35
C PHE A 24 5.86 2.19 -4.26
N THR A 25 5.52 1.55 -5.37
CA THR A 25 6.51 0.99 -6.29
C THR A 25 7.34 2.08 -6.95
N PHE A 26 6.69 3.02 -7.62
CA PHE A 26 7.40 4.05 -8.39
C PHE A 26 8.05 5.10 -7.49
N GLY A 27 7.43 5.47 -6.39
CA GLY A 27 8.01 6.40 -5.42
C GLY A 27 9.29 5.86 -4.81
N ASN A 28 9.28 4.61 -4.38
CA ASN A 28 10.49 3.98 -3.83
C ASN A 28 11.57 3.75 -4.89
N LEU A 29 11.19 3.35 -6.11
CA LEU A 29 12.15 3.22 -7.22
C LEU A 29 12.77 4.57 -7.59
N ALA A 30 11.99 5.65 -7.61
CA ALA A 30 12.52 6.98 -7.86
C ALA A 30 13.54 7.40 -6.79
N ALA A 31 13.25 7.14 -5.52
CA ALA A 31 14.18 7.42 -4.42
C ALA A 31 15.49 6.62 -4.57
N ILE A 32 15.40 5.34 -4.91
CA ILE A 32 16.57 4.49 -5.16
C ILE A 32 17.38 5.04 -6.33
N ALA A 33 16.74 5.45 -7.41
CA ALA A 33 17.42 6.00 -8.58
C ALA A 33 18.12 7.31 -8.25
N ILE A 34 17.49 8.20 -7.48
CA ILE A 34 18.11 9.47 -7.05
C ILE A 34 19.33 9.18 -6.18
N ASP A 35 19.23 8.29 -5.22
CA ASP A 35 20.35 7.93 -4.35
C ASP A 35 21.52 7.31 -5.13
N ALA A 36 21.20 6.44 -6.10
CA ALA A 36 22.21 5.73 -6.88
C ALA A 36 22.91 6.60 -7.92
N LEU A 37 22.20 7.58 -8.50
CA LEU A 37 22.68 8.34 -9.67
C LEU A 37 23.08 9.78 -9.36
N ALA A 38 22.63 10.35 -8.26
CA ALA A 38 22.94 11.73 -7.89
C ALA A 38 24.01 11.79 -6.80
N ASP A 39 24.85 12.81 -6.89
CA ASP A 39 25.81 13.14 -5.83
C ASP A 39 25.11 14.09 -4.84
N LEU A 40 24.61 13.51 -3.74
CA LEU A 40 23.75 14.21 -2.80
C LEU A 40 24.56 14.95 -1.73
N SER A 41 24.23 16.25 -1.55
CA SER A 41 24.66 17.00 -0.38
C SER A 41 23.99 16.47 0.90
N ASP A 42 24.52 16.84 2.07
CA ASP A 42 23.91 16.44 3.35
C ASP A 42 22.47 16.92 3.48
N GLY A 43 22.19 18.15 3.03
CA GLY A 43 20.82 18.67 3.01
C GLY A 43 19.90 17.89 2.08
N SER A 44 20.38 17.49 0.91
CA SER A 44 19.62 16.67 -0.04
C SER A 44 19.38 15.26 0.49
N LYS A 45 20.35 14.66 1.19
CA LYS A 45 20.18 13.37 1.87
C LYS A 45 19.10 13.44 2.95
N LEU A 46 19.09 14.50 3.73
CA LEU A 46 18.06 14.72 4.75
C LEU A 46 16.68 14.84 4.12
N ALA A 47 16.54 15.63 3.06
CA ALA A 47 15.29 15.81 2.34
C ALA A 47 14.79 14.50 1.72
N LEU A 48 15.69 13.74 1.10
CA LEU A 48 15.34 12.44 0.50
C LEU A 48 14.93 11.43 1.58
N THR A 49 15.64 11.38 2.69
CA THR A 49 15.27 10.54 3.85
C THR A 49 13.87 10.88 4.33
N ALA A 50 13.55 12.15 4.53
CA ALA A 50 12.23 12.59 4.95
C ALA A 50 11.15 12.18 3.94
N ALA A 51 11.42 12.37 2.64
CA ALA A 51 10.50 12.00 1.56
C ALA A 51 10.21 10.49 1.57
N VAL A 52 11.22 9.65 1.72
CA VAL A 52 11.10 8.19 1.78
C VAL A 52 10.26 7.76 2.98
N VAL A 53 10.51 8.34 4.15
CA VAL A 53 9.77 8.02 5.37
C VAL A 53 8.30 8.42 5.23
N ILE A 54 8.03 9.64 4.76
CA ILE A 54 6.66 10.14 4.56
C ILE A 54 5.91 9.28 3.53
N LEU A 55 6.55 8.96 2.41
CA LEU A 55 5.96 8.12 1.36
C LEU A 55 5.53 6.76 1.93
N ASN A 56 6.42 6.09 2.64
CA ASN A 56 6.15 4.75 3.14
C ASN A 56 5.13 4.75 4.28
N ILE A 57 5.15 5.74 5.17
CA ILE A 57 4.10 5.89 6.19
C ILE A 57 2.74 6.12 5.52
N SER A 58 2.67 6.99 4.52
CA SER A 58 1.44 7.25 3.77
C SER A 58 0.92 5.98 3.09
N CYS A 59 1.81 5.19 2.49
CA CYS A 59 1.44 3.92 1.86
C CYS A 59 0.93 2.90 2.88
N VAL A 60 1.55 2.79 4.06
CA VAL A 60 1.07 1.90 5.13
C VAL A 60 -0.36 2.27 5.52
N LEU A 61 -0.61 3.55 5.77
CA LEU A 61 -1.94 4.01 6.18
C LEU A 61 -2.99 3.75 5.10
N SER A 62 -2.65 4.01 3.83
CA SER A 62 -3.56 3.77 2.71
C SER A 62 -3.82 2.29 2.48
N PHE A 63 -2.80 1.46 2.47
CA PHE A 63 -2.95 0.01 2.33
C PHE A 63 -3.83 -0.57 3.44
N ASP A 64 -3.57 -0.18 4.69
CA ASP A 64 -4.33 -0.69 5.83
C ASP A 64 -5.81 -0.28 5.75
N ALA A 65 -6.09 0.97 5.42
CA ALA A 65 -7.45 1.46 5.25
C ALA A 65 -8.19 0.74 4.12
N GLU A 66 -7.54 0.56 2.98
CA GLU A 66 -8.13 -0.11 1.82
C GLU A 66 -8.40 -1.59 2.08
N LEU A 67 -7.48 -2.29 2.74
CA LEU A 67 -7.66 -3.70 3.10
C LEU A 67 -8.76 -3.89 4.15
N LYS A 68 -8.93 -2.96 5.08
CA LYS A 68 -10.06 -2.95 6.01
C LYS A 68 -11.39 -2.81 5.26
N ILE A 69 -11.45 -1.95 4.25
CA ILE A 69 -12.66 -1.76 3.43
C ILE A 69 -12.95 -3.04 2.64
N TYR A 70 -11.95 -3.67 2.03
CA TYR A 70 -12.11 -4.96 1.36
C TYR A 70 -12.71 -6.00 2.30
N ALA A 71 -12.16 -6.13 3.50
CA ALA A 71 -12.65 -7.08 4.50
C ALA A 71 -14.11 -6.79 4.88
N ALA A 72 -14.46 -5.51 5.08
CA ALA A 72 -15.81 -5.09 5.41
C ALA A 72 -16.80 -5.37 4.26
N LEU A 73 -16.43 -5.09 3.01
CA LEU A 73 -17.25 -5.37 1.84
C LEU A 73 -17.52 -6.88 1.69
N THR A 74 -16.50 -7.70 1.95
CA THR A 74 -16.63 -9.15 1.93
C THR A 74 -17.61 -9.64 2.99
N LYS A 75 -17.52 -9.08 4.19
CA LYS A 75 -18.43 -9.40 5.29
C LYS A 75 -19.86 -8.98 4.97
N ASP A 76 -20.03 -7.79 4.36
CA ASP A 76 -21.35 -7.28 3.96
C ASP A 76 -21.98 -8.07 2.82
N ALA A 77 -21.19 -8.79 2.02
CA ALA A 77 -21.71 -9.68 0.99
C ALA A 77 -22.56 -10.82 1.57
N GLY A 78 -22.40 -11.14 2.86
CA GLY A 78 -23.28 -12.05 3.58
C GLY A 78 -23.32 -13.43 2.95
N ASP A 79 -24.55 -13.87 2.60
CA ASP A 79 -24.80 -15.17 2.01
C ASP A 79 -24.73 -15.19 0.48
N GLU A 80 -24.22 -14.12 -0.12
CA GLU A 80 -24.07 -14.05 -1.56
C GLU A 80 -23.18 -15.18 -2.07
N ASN A 81 -23.65 -15.84 -3.13
CA ASN A 81 -23.01 -17.05 -3.66
C ASN A 81 -22.16 -16.78 -4.90
N SER A 82 -21.67 -15.56 -5.05
CA SER A 82 -20.78 -15.19 -6.14
C SER A 82 -19.34 -15.65 -5.87
N ALA A 83 -18.57 -15.80 -6.94
CA ALA A 83 -17.16 -16.18 -6.84
C ALA A 83 -16.35 -15.14 -6.05
N TYR A 84 -16.64 -13.84 -6.24
CA TYR A 84 -15.91 -12.79 -5.52
C TYR A 84 -16.22 -12.80 -4.02
N ALA A 85 -17.48 -13.05 -3.63
CA ALA A 85 -17.86 -13.14 -2.23
C ALA A 85 -17.16 -14.32 -1.54
N LYS A 86 -17.13 -15.47 -2.21
CA LYS A 86 -16.41 -16.66 -1.73
C LYS A 86 -14.92 -16.38 -1.54
N ASN A 87 -14.27 -15.86 -2.58
CA ASN A 87 -12.85 -15.54 -2.52
C ASN A 87 -12.53 -14.52 -1.43
N GLY A 88 -13.37 -13.51 -1.29
CA GLY A 88 -13.20 -12.49 -0.27
C GLY A 88 -13.30 -13.06 1.14
N LYS A 89 -14.24 -13.97 1.41
CA LYS A 89 -14.39 -14.61 2.71
C LYS A 89 -13.22 -15.53 3.07
N GLU A 90 -12.62 -16.16 2.06
CA GLU A 90 -11.46 -17.03 2.22
C GLU A 90 -10.14 -16.29 2.30
N THR A 91 -10.13 -15.01 1.90
CA THR A 91 -8.90 -14.20 1.88
C THR A 91 -8.46 -13.81 3.29
N PRO A 92 -7.21 -14.08 3.66
CA PRO A 92 -6.68 -13.72 4.98
C PRO A 92 -6.29 -12.24 5.05
N TRP A 93 -7.28 -11.35 5.13
CA TRP A 93 -7.07 -9.89 5.10
C TRP A 93 -6.11 -9.40 6.18
N GLY A 94 -6.15 -9.99 7.37
CA GLY A 94 -5.22 -9.63 8.45
C GLY A 94 -3.77 -9.92 8.10
N VAL A 95 -3.52 -11.03 7.42
CA VAL A 95 -2.17 -11.39 6.94
C VAL A 95 -1.69 -10.41 5.88
N PHE A 96 -2.55 -10.03 4.93
CA PHE A 96 -2.19 -9.03 3.93
C PHE A 96 -1.91 -7.66 4.52
N ARG A 97 -2.64 -7.25 5.55
CA ARG A 97 -2.37 -5.99 6.25
C ARG A 97 -0.99 -5.99 6.89
N ILE A 98 -0.62 -7.08 7.55
CA ILE A 98 0.70 -7.26 8.15
C ILE A 98 1.78 -7.26 7.06
N PHE A 99 1.55 -7.97 5.97
CA PHE A 99 2.47 -8.02 4.83
C PHE A 99 2.74 -6.62 4.25
N CYS A 100 1.69 -5.83 4.00
CA CYS A 100 1.84 -4.47 3.49
C CYS A 100 2.60 -3.58 4.47
N LEU A 101 2.34 -3.70 5.75
CA LEU A 101 3.11 -2.99 6.78
C LEU A 101 4.60 -3.35 6.71
N LEU A 102 4.90 -4.63 6.63
CA LEU A 102 6.29 -5.11 6.60
C LEU A 102 7.04 -4.64 5.37
N ILE A 103 6.45 -4.71 4.18
CA ILE A 103 7.12 -4.25 2.94
C ILE A 103 7.40 -2.75 2.97
N CYS A 104 6.49 -1.96 3.50
CA CYS A 104 6.71 -0.51 3.64
C CYS A 104 7.81 -0.20 4.65
N VAL A 105 7.83 -0.89 5.79
CA VAL A 105 8.87 -0.70 6.81
C VAL A 105 10.23 -1.11 6.27
N VAL A 106 10.32 -2.26 5.62
CA VAL A 106 11.58 -2.73 5.01
C VAL A 106 12.08 -1.76 3.95
N ALA A 107 11.18 -1.29 3.07
CA ALA A 107 11.55 -0.32 2.04
C ALA A 107 12.07 0.98 2.65
N ALA A 108 11.40 1.51 3.67
CA ALA A 108 11.81 2.74 4.33
C ALA A 108 13.16 2.58 5.04
N VAL A 109 13.32 1.54 5.85
CA VAL A 109 14.54 1.32 6.63
C VAL A 109 15.75 1.10 5.73
N THR A 110 15.62 0.23 4.73
CA THR A 110 16.74 -0.07 3.83
C THR A 110 17.15 1.15 3.01
N GLN A 111 16.21 1.96 2.55
CA GLN A 111 16.52 3.17 1.81
C GLN A 111 17.15 4.26 2.68
N VAL A 112 16.62 4.45 3.89
CA VAL A 112 17.21 5.42 4.85
C VAL A 112 18.66 5.04 5.17
N MET A 113 18.92 3.76 5.37
CA MET A 113 20.28 3.27 5.58
C MET A 113 21.18 3.51 4.36
N ALA A 114 20.68 3.23 3.16
CA ALA A 114 21.45 3.42 1.93
C ALA A 114 21.76 4.89 1.66
N ILE A 115 20.79 5.78 1.83
CA ILE A 115 20.96 7.23 1.62
C ILE A 115 22.02 7.81 2.56
N ASN A 116 22.09 7.31 3.78
CA ASN A 116 22.95 7.84 4.83
C ASN A 116 24.25 7.01 5.06
N ALA A 117 24.47 6.06 4.19
CA ALA A 117 25.69 5.22 4.26
C ALA A 117 26.95 5.98 3.85
#